data_d62c65359a08b89aa00cce9861d800f9
#
_entry.id   d62c65359a08b89aa00cce9861d800f9
#
_cell.length_a   1.000
_cell.length_b   1.000
_cell.length_c   1.000
_cell.angle_alpha   90.00
_cell.angle_beta   90.00
_cell.angle_gamma   90.00
#
_symmetry.space_group_name_H-M   'P 1'
#
loop_
_entity.id
_entity.type
_entity.pdbx_description
1 polymer ?
#
loop_
_entity_poly.entity_id
_entity_poly.type
_entity_poly.pdbx_seq_one_letter_code
_entity_poly.pdbx_strand_id
1 'polypeptide(L)'
;MINLSINKKVIIFGFIFTFFSSFGQSFFLGLFNAPIRNELGITHGQFGNIYATATIFSSLLLIWVGKKIDEYQIIYYASFVIVLLFLSSLFFSFINNIYLLSVGIFLMRFSGQGLMSHTSTTTVSRFFEKSRGKALSTIWFGLSSAEFILPILITYLFVIYSWRT
;
A
#
# COMPACT_ATOMS: atom_id res chain seq x y z
N MET A 1 -29.29 -17.52 -6.02
CA MET A 1 -28.64 -17.58 -4.70
C MET A 1 -27.14 -17.40 -4.86
N ILE A 2 -26.58 -16.27 -4.43
CA ILE A 2 -25.13 -16.02 -4.52
C ILE A 2 -24.46 -16.95 -3.49
N ASN A 3 -23.51 -17.76 -3.94
CA ASN A 3 -22.87 -18.79 -3.12
C ASN A 3 -22.16 -18.15 -1.92
N LEU A 4 -22.61 -18.43 -0.70
CA LEU A 4 -22.12 -17.82 0.54
C LEU A 4 -20.60 -17.99 0.74
N SER A 5 -20.04 -19.10 0.22
CA SER A 5 -18.60 -19.39 0.30
C SER A 5 -17.76 -18.47 -0.61
N ILE A 6 -18.26 -18.14 -1.78
CA ILE A 6 -17.58 -17.23 -2.73
C ILE A 6 -17.59 -15.80 -2.17
N ASN A 7 -18.71 -15.36 -1.60
CA ASN A 7 -18.83 -14.05 -0.97
C ASN A 7 -17.77 -13.85 0.14
N LYS A 8 -17.57 -14.86 0.99
CA LYS A 8 -16.55 -14.81 2.05
C LYS A 8 -15.14 -14.71 1.48
N LYS A 9 -14.82 -15.46 0.42
CA LYS A 9 -13.49 -15.41 -0.20
C LYS A 9 -13.18 -14.03 -0.78
N VAL A 10 -14.15 -13.37 -1.42
CA VAL A 10 -13.97 -12.04 -1.99
C VAL A 10 -13.79 -10.98 -0.89
N ILE A 11 -14.52 -11.10 0.23
CA ILE A 11 -14.33 -10.19 1.38
C ILE A 11 -12.95 -10.42 2.03
N ILE A 12 -12.53 -11.66 2.21
CA ILE A 12 -11.19 -11.97 2.77
C ILE A 12 -10.09 -11.43 1.85
N PHE A 13 -10.21 -11.64 0.54
CA PHE A 13 -9.31 -11.06 -0.46
C PHE A 13 -9.24 -9.53 -0.31
N GLY A 14 -10.39 -8.86 -0.29
CA GLY A 14 -10.45 -7.42 -0.14
C GLY A 14 -9.84 -6.92 1.17
N PHE A 15 -10.12 -7.60 2.29
CA PHE A 15 -9.56 -7.30 3.61
C PHE A 15 -8.02 -7.43 3.62
N ILE A 16 -7.49 -8.52 3.07
CA ILE A 16 -6.03 -8.74 2.98
C ILE A 16 -5.38 -7.64 2.15
N PHE A 17 -5.96 -7.32 0.99
CA PHE A 17 -5.43 -6.28 0.12
C PHE A 17 -5.46 -4.89 0.76
N THR A 18 -6.53 -4.54 1.48
CA THR A 18 -6.57 -3.25 2.22
C THR A 18 -5.61 -3.25 3.40
N PHE A 19 -5.45 -4.39 4.09
CA PHE A 19 -4.44 -4.52 5.15
C PHE A 19 -3.03 -4.25 4.61
N PHE A 20 -2.62 -4.94 3.55
CA PHE A 20 -1.29 -4.78 2.96
C PHE A 20 -1.11 -3.46 2.19
N SER A 21 -2.19 -2.77 1.79
CA SER A 21 -2.08 -1.42 1.23
C SER A 21 -1.44 -0.42 2.20
N SER A 22 -1.44 -0.75 3.49
CA SER A 22 -0.86 0.04 4.58
C SER A 22 0.60 0.35 4.39
N PHE A 23 1.37 -0.53 3.77
CA PHE A 23 2.79 -0.31 3.50
C PHE A 23 3.05 0.93 2.63
N GLY A 24 2.08 1.33 1.79
CA GLY A 24 2.14 2.57 1.02
C GLY A 24 1.45 3.77 1.67
N GLN A 25 0.82 3.62 2.83
CA GLN A 25 0.07 4.68 3.48
C GLN A 25 0.96 5.66 4.25
N SER A 26 0.42 6.86 4.46
CA SER A 26 1.16 7.96 5.10
C SER A 26 1.57 7.64 6.53
N PHE A 27 0.73 6.96 7.29
CA PHE A 27 1.03 6.59 8.67
C PHE A 27 2.21 5.61 8.74
N PHE A 28 2.28 4.64 7.82
CA PHE A 28 3.35 3.66 7.78
C PHE A 28 4.67 4.29 7.36
N LEU A 29 4.70 4.98 6.21
CA LEU A 29 5.90 5.66 5.72
C LEU A 29 6.39 6.76 6.68
N GLY A 30 5.46 7.35 7.43
CA GLY A 30 5.77 8.33 8.48
C GLY A 30 6.63 7.78 9.62
N LEU A 31 6.53 6.49 9.94
CA LEU A 31 7.37 5.84 10.96
C LEU A 31 8.86 5.86 10.60
N PHE A 32 9.15 5.79 9.31
CA PHE A 32 10.52 5.79 8.77
C PHE A 32 11.09 7.21 8.56
N ASN A 33 10.28 8.26 8.71
CA ASN A 33 10.68 9.64 8.43
C ASN A 33 11.92 10.06 9.24
N ALA A 34 11.88 9.92 10.56
CA ALA A 34 12.99 10.34 11.41
C ALA A 34 14.27 9.51 11.20
N PRO A 35 14.22 8.17 11.18
CA PRO A 35 15.38 7.34 10.87
C PRO A 35 16.02 7.68 9.54
N ILE A 36 15.24 7.78 8.45
CA ILE A 36 15.74 8.08 7.11
C ILE A 36 16.38 9.47 7.04
N ARG A 37 15.73 10.49 7.62
CA ARG A 37 16.28 11.86 7.62
C ARG A 37 17.59 11.95 8.37
N ASN A 38 17.68 11.30 9.50
CA ASN A 38 18.91 11.29 10.30
C ASN A 38 20.06 10.61 9.55
N GLU A 39 19.78 9.51 8.85
CA GLU A 39 20.79 8.77 8.11
C GLU A 39 21.23 9.49 6.83
N LEU A 40 20.29 10.09 6.08
CA LEU A 40 20.59 10.76 4.82
C LEU A 40 20.99 12.24 5.01
N GLY A 41 20.94 12.78 6.22
CA GLY A 41 21.26 14.17 6.50
C GLY A 41 20.32 15.18 5.86
N ILE A 42 19.03 14.81 5.65
CA ILE A 42 18.04 15.66 5.00
C ILE A 42 17.08 16.32 6.01
N THR A 43 16.60 17.51 5.64
CA THR A 43 15.65 18.26 6.46
C THR A 43 14.23 17.67 6.38
N HIS A 44 13.38 18.04 7.33
CA HIS A 44 11.97 17.65 7.31
C HIS A 44 11.25 18.18 6.06
N GLY A 45 11.57 19.41 5.63
CA GLY A 45 11.01 20.00 4.42
C GLY A 45 11.42 19.26 3.14
N GLN A 46 12.68 18.83 3.04
CA GLN A 46 13.15 18.02 1.90
C GLN A 46 12.43 16.68 1.83
N PHE A 47 12.28 15.98 2.96
CA PHE A 47 11.50 14.73 3.01
C PHE A 47 10.04 14.97 2.60
N GLY A 48 9.42 16.03 3.10
CA GLY A 48 8.04 16.40 2.76
C GLY A 48 7.85 16.68 1.26
N ASN A 49 8.79 17.39 0.63
CA ASN A 49 8.77 17.68 -0.81
C ASN A 49 8.91 16.39 -1.64
N ILE A 50 9.84 15.51 -1.26
CA ILE A 50 10.01 14.19 -1.91
C ILE A 50 8.72 13.39 -1.80
N TYR A 51 8.15 13.32 -0.61
CA TYR A 51 6.92 12.59 -0.35
C TYR A 51 5.74 13.12 -1.18
N ALA A 52 5.56 14.43 -1.22
CA ALA A 52 4.50 15.07 -1.99
C ALA A 52 4.65 14.81 -3.49
N THR A 53 5.86 15.01 -4.01
CA THR A 53 6.17 14.77 -5.43
C THR A 53 5.96 13.31 -5.82
N ALA A 54 6.48 12.38 -5.04
CA ALA A 54 6.30 10.94 -5.25
C ALA A 54 4.82 10.54 -5.22
N THR A 55 4.02 11.14 -4.33
CA THR A 55 2.57 10.91 -4.23
C THR A 55 1.84 11.38 -5.49
N ILE A 56 2.18 12.57 -6.01
CA ILE A 56 1.58 13.10 -7.24
C ILE A 56 1.87 12.17 -8.42
N PHE A 57 3.13 11.80 -8.63
CA PHE A 57 3.51 10.91 -9.73
C PHE A 57 2.87 9.52 -9.62
N SER A 58 2.81 8.96 -8.40
CA SER A 58 2.14 7.67 -8.17
C SER A 58 0.64 7.74 -8.51
N SER A 59 -0.02 8.83 -8.16
CA SER A 59 -1.44 9.05 -8.46
C SER A 59 -1.70 9.20 -9.95
N LEU A 60 -0.82 9.92 -10.67
CA LEU A 60 -0.91 10.05 -12.13
C LEU A 60 -0.74 8.70 -12.82
N LEU A 61 0.28 7.93 -12.43
CA LEU A 61 0.50 6.61 -13.01
C LEU A 61 -0.65 5.64 -12.71
N LEU A 62 -1.29 5.76 -11.54
CA LEU A 62 -2.43 4.94 -11.16
C LEU A 62 -3.61 5.08 -12.14
N ILE A 63 -3.79 6.23 -12.78
CA ILE A 63 -4.87 6.45 -13.75
C ILE A 63 -4.76 5.47 -14.93
N TRP A 64 -3.54 5.18 -15.39
CA TRP A 64 -3.32 4.27 -16.52
C TRP A 64 -3.22 2.81 -16.07
N VAL A 65 -2.39 2.54 -15.07
CA VAL A 65 -2.17 1.16 -14.62
C VAL A 65 -3.39 0.62 -13.88
N GLY A 66 -4.10 1.45 -13.12
CA GLY A 66 -5.35 1.05 -12.45
C GLY A 66 -6.44 0.58 -13.40
N LYS A 67 -6.55 1.18 -14.60
CA LYS A 67 -7.51 0.74 -15.63
C LYS A 67 -7.22 -0.66 -16.16
N LYS A 68 -6.00 -1.14 -16.08
CA LYS A 68 -5.63 -2.48 -16.54
C LYS A 68 -6.33 -3.61 -15.79
N ILE A 69 -6.90 -3.35 -14.64
CA ILE A 69 -7.76 -4.32 -13.92
C ILE A 69 -9.00 -4.74 -14.76
N ASP A 70 -9.38 -3.93 -15.74
CA ASP A 70 -10.51 -4.22 -16.65
C ASP A 70 -10.10 -5.12 -17.83
N GLU A 71 -8.82 -5.13 -18.16
CA GLU A 71 -8.29 -5.83 -19.32
C GLU A 71 -7.76 -7.23 -18.95
N TYR A 72 -7.31 -7.43 -17.70
CA TYR A 72 -6.69 -8.68 -17.27
C TYR A 72 -7.58 -9.45 -16.28
N GLN A 73 -7.39 -10.76 -16.23
CA GLN A 73 -8.02 -11.58 -15.20
C GLN A 73 -7.52 -11.11 -13.81
N ILE A 74 -8.44 -11.01 -12.87
CA ILE A 74 -8.14 -10.49 -11.53
C ILE A 74 -6.98 -11.20 -10.84
N ILE A 75 -6.82 -12.52 -11.09
CA ILE A 75 -5.74 -13.29 -10.48
C ILE A 75 -4.35 -12.82 -10.94
N TYR A 76 -4.18 -12.57 -12.24
CA TYR A 76 -2.90 -12.09 -12.78
C TYR A 76 -2.62 -10.65 -12.35
N TYR A 77 -3.63 -9.80 -12.38
CA TYR A 77 -3.49 -8.41 -11.93
C TYR A 77 -3.16 -8.33 -10.45
N ALA A 78 -3.87 -9.08 -9.60
CA ALA A 78 -3.62 -9.14 -8.18
C ALA A 78 -2.21 -9.68 -7.86
N SER A 79 -1.79 -10.74 -8.55
CA SER A 79 -0.42 -11.28 -8.41
C SER A 79 0.64 -10.26 -8.79
N PHE A 80 0.45 -9.55 -9.89
CA PHE A 80 1.34 -8.44 -10.29
C PHE A 80 1.45 -7.40 -9.19
N VAL A 81 0.32 -6.97 -8.62
CA VAL A 81 0.30 -5.94 -7.55
C VAL A 81 1.02 -6.42 -6.29
N ILE A 82 0.83 -7.69 -5.89
CA ILE A 82 1.53 -8.28 -4.74
C ILE A 82 3.05 -8.31 -4.97
N VAL A 83 3.47 -8.81 -6.14
CA VAL A 83 4.89 -8.88 -6.50
C VAL A 83 5.50 -7.48 -6.55
N LEU A 84 4.79 -6.52 -7.12
CA LEU A 84 5.26 -5.13 -7.18
C LEU A 84 5.41 -4.53 -5.78
N LEU A 85 4.46 -4.76 -4.86
CA LEU A 85 4.57 -4.29 -3.49
C LEU A 85 5.76 -4.93 -2.77
N PHE A 86 5.96 -6.24 -2.94
CA PHE A 86 7.10 -6.95 -2.38
C PHE A 86 8.43 -6.37 -2.87
N LEU A 87 8.57 -6.20 -4.18
CA LEU A 87 9.78 -5.61 -4.77
C LEU A 87 9.98 -4.15 -4.34
N SER A 88 8.90 -3.39 -4.20
CA SER A 88 8.96 -2.00 -3.70
C SER A 88 9.45 -1.95 -2.25
N SER A 89 8.97 -2.86 -1.40
CA SER A 89 9.41 -2.95 0.00
C SER A 89 10.87 -3.39 0.09
N LEU A 90 11.27 -4.35 -0.73
CA LEU A 90 12.66 -4.78 -0.81
C LEU A 90 13.57 -3.64 -1.30
N PHE A 91 13.17 -2.93 -2.35
CA PHE A 91 13.91 -1.76 -2.84
C PHE A 91 14.03 -0.68 -1.76
N PHE A 92 12.97 -0.46 -0.97
CA PHE A 92 12.96 0.54 0.09
C PHE A 92 14.05 0.30 1.14
N SER A 93 14.41 -0.96 1.42
CA SER A 93 15.49 -1.30 2.36
C SER A 93 16.90 -0.93 1.86
N PHE A 94 17.08 -0.74 0.55
CA PHE A 94 18.39 -0.40 -0.07
C PHE A 94 18.60 1.11 -0.29
N ILE A 95 17.69 1.95 0.18
CA ILE A 95 17.80 3.40 0.03
C ILE A 95 19.00 3.94 0.80
N ASN A 96 19.92 4.62 0.09
CA ASN A 96 21.12 5.21 0.67
C ASN A 96 21.38 6.66 0.21
N ASN A 97 20.47 7.23 -0.59
CA ASN A 97 20.54 8.60 -1.05
C ASN A 97 19.16 9.17 -1.37
N ILE A 98 19.10 10.48 -1.61
CA ILE A 98 17.86 11.22 -1.83
C ILE A 98 17.12 10.78 -3.12
N TYR A 99 17.84 10.37 -4.15
CA TYR A 99 17.23 9.93 -5.42
C TYR A 99 16.57 8.57 -5.26
N LEU A 100 17.24 7.62 -4.62
CA LEU A 100 16.66 6.31 -4.30
C LEU A 100 15.50 6.44 -3.31
N LEU A 101 15.56 7.40 -2.37
CA LEU A 101 14.43 7.71 -1.49
C LEU A 101 13.21 8.16 -2.28
N SER A 102 13.38 9.04 -3.26
CA SER A 102 12.29 9.53 -4.11
C SER A 102 11.62 8.38 -4.88
N VAL A 103 12.43 7.50 -5.48
CA VAL A 103 11.93 6.32 -6.20
C VAL A 103 11.27 5.33 -5.24
N GLY A 104 11.87 5.08 -4.07
CA GLY A 104 11.34 4.15 -3.07
C GLY A 104 9.97 4.60 -2.53
N ILE A 105 9.82 5.88 -2.17
CA ILE A 105 8.53 6.42 -1.74
C ILE A 105 7.52 6.35 -2.88
N PHE A 106 7.90 6.69 -4.11
CA PHE A 106 7.03 6.56 -5.28
C PHE A 106 6.53 5.12 -5.46
N LEU A 107 7.42 4.13 -5.44
CA LEU A 107 7.08 2.72 -5.60
C LEU A 107 6.16 2.21 -4.49
N MET A 108 6.44 2.55 -3.23
CA MET A 108 5.61 2.18 -2.08
C MET A 108 4.22 2.81 -2.16
N ARG A 109 4.13 4.11 -2.50
CA ARG A 109 2.86 4.82 -2.68
C ARG A 109 2.05 4.23 -3.82
N PHE A 110 2.70 3.95 -4.94
CA PHE A 110 2.06 3.40 -6.12
C PHE A 110 1.55 1.97 -5.92
N SER A 111 2.41 1.08 -5.42
CA SER A 111 2.05 -0.33 -5.24
C SER A 111 1.10 -0.54 -4.05
N GLY A 112 1.41 0.05 -2.89
CA GLY A 112 0.64 -0.12 -1.66
C GLY A 112 -0.64 0.70 -1.65
N GLN A 113 -0.56 2.01 -1.45
CA GLN A 113 -1.73 2.87 -1.36
C GLN A 113 -2.53 2.91 -2.67
N GLY A 114 -1.85 2.97 -3.82
CA GLY A 114 -2.49 3.01 -5.12
C GLY A 114 -3.09 1.68 -5.51
N LEU A 115 -2.27 0.77 -6.01
CA LEU A 115 -2.73 -0.45 -6.67
C LEU A 115 -3.39 -1.45 -5.72
N MET A 116 -2.86 -1.68 -4.51
CA MET A 116 -3.48 -2.62 -3.56
C MET A 116 -4.89 -2.17 -3.16
N SER A 117 -5.06 -0.90 -2.76
CA SER A 117 -6.37 -0.33 -2.40
C SER A 117 -7.32 -0.31 -3.59
N HIS A 118 -6.83 0.06 -4.78
CA HIS A 118 -7.62 0.07 -6.02
C HIS A 118 -8.11 -1.33 -6.38
N THR A 119 -7.22 -2.33 -6.35
CA THR A 119 -7.56 -3.73 -6.67
C THR A 119 -8.62 -4.26 -5.72
N SER A 120 -8.47 -4.03 -4.42
CA SER A 120 -9.44 -4.42 -3.41
C SER A 120 -10.81 -3.80 -3.64
N THR A 121 -10.86 -2.47 -3.69
CA THR A 121 -12.13 -1.73 -3.78
C THR A 121 -12.85 -1.99 -5.08
N THR A 122 -12.14 -2.05 -6.21
CA THR A 122 -12.73 -2.31 -7.52
C THR A 122 -13.30 -3.72 -7.59
N THR A 123 -12.54 -4.74 -7.16
CA THR A 123 -12.99 -6.13 -7.18
C THR A 123 -14.22 -6.33 -6.30
N VAL A 124 -14.18 -5.84 -5.06
CA VAL A 124 -15.29 -6.00 -4.11
C VAL A 124 -16.53 -5.20 -4.57
N SER A 125 -16.34 -3.99 -5.09
CA SER A 125 -17.44 -3.17 -5.60
C SER A 125 -18.18 -3.82 -6.76
N ARG A 126 -17.48 -4.50 -7.66
CA ARG A 126 -18.09 -5.22 -8.79
C ARG A 126 -18.82 -6.47 -8.36
N PHE A 127 -18.26 -7.17 -7.40
CA PHE A 127 -18.86 -8.42 -6.90
C PHE A 127 -20.13 -8.19 -6.06
N PHE A 128 -20.18 -7.09 -5.30
CA PHE A 128 -21.25 -6.77 -4.35
C PHE A 128 -22.10 -5.58 -4.80
N GLU A 129 -22.59 -5.54 -6.05
CA GLU A 129 -23.36 -4.40 -6.59
C GLU A 129 -24.53 -3.97 -5.69
N LYS A 130 -25.33 -4.91 -5.19
CA LYS A 130 -26.51 -4.63 -4.34
C LYS A 130 -26.16 -4.27 -2.89
N SER A 131 -24.99 -4.63 -2.40
CA SER A 131 -24.56 -4.42 -1.01
C SER A 131 -23.17 -3.77 -0.92
N ARG A 132 -22.79 -2.99 -1.95
CA ARG A 132 -21.49 -2.38 -2.13
C ARG A 132 -20.98 -1.65 -0.89
N GLY A 133 -21.80 -0.80 -0.27
CA GLY A 133 -21.42 -0.02 0.90
C GLY A 133 -21.01 -0.91 2.09
N LYS A 134 -21.81 -1.96 2.38
CA LYS A 134 -21.50 -2.91 3.46
C LYS A 134 -20.23 -3.70 3.18
N ALA A 135 -20.05 -4.17 1.94
CA ALA A 135 -18.87 -4.92 1.55
C ALA A 135 -17.60 -4.04 1.64
N LEU A 136 -17.65 -2.82 1.13
CA LEU A 136 -16.55 -1.88 1.20
C LEU A 136 -16.19 -1.52 2.64
N SER A 137 -17.17 -1.18 3.48
CA SER A 137 -16.89 -0.91 4.90
C SER A 137 -16.20 -2.08 5.59
N THR A 138 -16.61 -3.31 5.28
CA THR A 138 -16.00 -4.52 5.86
C THR A 138 -14.53 -4.67 5.46
N ILE A 139 -14.20 -4.49 4.18
CA ILE A 139 -12.79 -4.62 3.76
C ILE A 139 -11.89 -3.51 4.27
N TRP A 140 -12.41 -2.29 4.45
CA TRP A 140 -11.65 -1.18 5.00
C TRP A 140 -11.24 -1.35 6.46
N PHE A 141 -11.90 -2.26 7.21
CA PHE A 141 -11.38 -2.72 8.50
C PHE A 141 -9.98 -3.35 8.39
N GLY A 142 -9.60 -3.87 7.22
CA GLY A 142 -8.24 -4.32 6.96
C GLY A 142 -7.21 -3.20 7.14
N LEU A 143 -7.46 -2.04 6.53
CA LEU A 143 -6.59 -0.86 6.70
C LEU A 143 -6.58 -0.38 8.15
N SER A 144 -7.76 -0.23 8.78
CA SER A 144 -7.85 0.22 10.17
C SER A 144 -7.14 -0.74 11.14
N SER A 145 -7.22 -2.05 10.89
CA SER A 145 -6.49 -3.05 11.68
C SER A 145 -4.97 -2.90 11.51
N ALA A 146 -4.51 -2.67 10.29
CA ALA A 146 -3.09 -2.44 10.01
C ALA A 146 -2.61 -1.12 10.63
N GLU A 147 -3.42 -0.06 10.58
CA GLU A 147 -3.13 1.24 11.19
C GLU A 147 -2.99 1.17 12.71
N PHE A 148 -3.71 0.25 13.34
CA PHE A 148 -3.58 -0.04 14.77
C PHE A 148 -2.36 -0.93 15.09
N ILE A 149 -2.17 -2.02 14.33
CA ILE A 149 -1.17 -3.06 14.63
C ILE A 149 0.24 -2.65 14.20
N LEU A 150 0.39 -2.15 12.96
CA LEU A 150 1.71 -1.95 12.36
C LEU A 150 2.56 -0.89 13.07
N PRO A 151 2.05 0.26 13.52
CA PRO A 151 2.87 1.22 14.25
C PRO A 151 3.47 0.64 15.53
N ILE A 152 2.69 -0.16 16.28
CA ILE A 152 3.14 -0.81 17.50
C ILE A 152 4.25 -1.82 17.18
N LEU A 153 4.01 -2.67 16.18
CA LEU A 153 4.96 -3.70 15.75
C LEU A 153 6.26 -3.07 15.23
N ILE A 154 6.18 -2.10 14.33
CA ILE A 154 7.35 -1.45 13.72
C ILE A 154 8.15 -0.66 14.75
N THR A 155 7.50 0.07 15.65
CA THR A 155 8.19 0.79 16.72
C THR A 155 8.94 -0.17 17.64
N TYR A 156 8.34 -1.31 17.97
CA TYR A 156 9.00 -2.37 18.74
C TYR A 156 10.21 -2.94 17.98
N LEU A 157 10.07 -3.20 16.68
CA LEU A 157 11.16 -3.72 15.84
C LEU A 157 12.31 -2.71 15.72
N PHE A 158 12.05 -1.42 15.68
CA PHE A 158 13.09 -0.37 15.64
C PHE A 158 13.95 -0.29 16.91
N VAL A 159 13.46 -0.85 18.02
CA VAL A 159 14.28 -0.97 19.25
C VAL A 159 15.33 -2.07 19.11
N ILE A 160 15.02 -3.12 18.34
CA ILE A 160 15.86 -4.33 18.22
C ILE A 160 16.69 -4.32 16.94
N TYR A 161 16.12 -3.80 15.86
CA TYR A 161 16.68 -3.86 14.51
C TYR A 161 16.81 -2.47 13.90
N SER A 162 17.64 -2.36 12.87
CA SER A 162 17.67 -1.18 12.02
C SER A 162 16.37 -1.06 11.21
N TRP A 163 16.03 0.17 10.80
CA TRP A 163 14.86 0.41 9.93
C TRP A 163 15.00 -0.27 8.54
N ARG A 164 16.19 -0.77 8.20
CA ARG A 164 16.48 -1.48 6.94
C ARG A 164 16.23 -2.99 7.00
N THR A 165 16.11 -3.56 8.18
CA THR A 165 15.87 -4.99 8.40
C THR A 165 14.39 -5.30 8.43
#